data_5ffbf5a3496ab19b701be04d0cf5196e
#
_entry.id   5ffbf5a3496ab19b701be04d0cf5196e
#
_cell.length_a   1.000
_cell.length_b   1.000
_cell.length_c   1.000
_cell.angle_alpha   90.00
_cell.angle_beta   90.00
_cell.angle_gamma   90.00
#
_symmetry.space_group_name_H-M   'P 1'
#
loop_
_entity.id
_entity.type
_entity.pdbx_description
1 polymer ?
#
loop_
_entity_poly.entity_id
_entity_poly.type
_entity_poly.pdbx_seq_one_letter_code
_entity_poly.pdbx_strand_id
1 'polypeptide(L)'
;MANARSIWNYRPSEPLQNSPLFDWPPRPGAAIWWVVRRWVSITFYVVLAVCALVVYFFLQPEMVTMKTLSFDWVALIYVRNLTLMTVITGALHLRLITFGMQGEKLKFDARAMAKNNRIFTFKNQVHDNMFWTLASGVTAWTFLEILLFWAAANGYAPILSFRENPILSASALVWIPILSSMHFYWIHRLLHWPPIYRRVHALHHRNLNIGPWSGMSMHPVESIGYMSAVLLHLIIPTHPFFVLLHFYTKAIGPSFSHAGFEKVLLKDDSGIGAGDFHHQLHHRFFECNYGSLEMPWDKWFGSFHDGTDADNEWIKERRKRMMGS
;
A
#
# COMPACT_ATOMS: atom_id res chain seq x y z
N MET A 1 -34.93 3.33 -21.99
CA MET A 1 -33.46 3.08 -21.80
C MET A 1 -33.26 2.82 -20.32
N ALA A 2 -32.99 1.58 -19.92
CA ALA A 2 -32.72 1.25 -18.52
C ALA A 2 -31.40 1.93 -18.13
N ASN A 3 -31.46 2.86 -17.16
CA ASN A 3 -30.29 3.44 -16.54
C ASN A 3 -29.38 2.28 -16.06
N ALA A 4 -28.28 2.06 -16.75
CA ALA A 4 -27.26 1.15 -16.28
C ALA A 4 -26.82 1.69 -14.91
N ARG A 5 -27.18 0.99 -13.80
CA ARG A 5 -26.74 1.35 -12.46
C ARG A 5 -25.23 1.45 -12.49
N SER A 6 -24.69 2.61 -12.09
CA SER A 6 -23.25 2.78 -11.92
C SER A 6 -22.70 1.57 -11.13
N ILE A 7 -21.59 1.02 -11.61
CA ILE A 7 -20.90 -0.07 -10.89
C ILE A 7 -20.25 0.42 -9.59
N TRP A 8 -20.18 1.73 -9.41
CA TRP A 8 -19.61 2.42 -8.26
C TRP A 8 -20.70 3.14 -7.47
N ASN A 9 -20.63 3.05 -6.15
CA ASN A 9 -21.39 3.90 -5.23
C ASN A 9 -20.79 5.31 -5.19
N TYR A 10 -19.47 5.39 -5.12
CA TYR A 10 -18.71 6.63 -5.23
C TYR A 10 -17.54 6.45 -6.20
N ARG A 11 -17.29 7.47 -7.00
CA ARG A 11 -16.06 7.63 -7.79
C ARG A 11 -15.62 9.10 -7.75
N PRO A 12 -14.31 9.40 -7.86
CA PRO A 12 -13.86 10.77 -8.04
C PRO A 12 -14.58 11.43 -9.22
N SER A 13 -14.90 12.74 -9.07
CA SER A 13 -15.56 13.52 -10.13
C SER A 13 -14.66 13.75 -11.33
N GLU A 14 -13.36 13.85 -11.09
CA GLU A 14 -12.35 14.07 -12.12
C GLU A 14 -11.65 12.75 -12.45
N PRO A 15 -11.27 12.53 -13.72
CA PRO A 15 -10.45 11.39 -14.10
C PRO A 15 -9.13 11.37 -13.33
N LEU A 16 -8.65 10.17 -13.03
CA LEU A 16 -7.35 9.99 -12.38
C LEU A 16 -6.24 10.53 -13.28
N GLN A 17 -5.30 11.22 -12.68
CA GLN A 17 -4.15 11.79 -13.37
C GLN A 17 -2.86 11.19 -12.86
N ASN A 18 -1.94 10.88 -13.78
CA ASN A 18 -0.59 10.49 -13.44
C ASN A 18 0.20 11.67 -12.85
N SER A 19 1.28 11.35 -12.14
CA SER A 19 2.22 12.32 -11.62
C SER A 19 2.77 13.22 -12.73
N PRO A 20 2.71 14.55 -12.58
CA PRO A 20 3.32 15.49 -13.51
C PRO A 20 4.84 15.60 -13.36
N LEU A 21 5.45 14.86 -12.42
CA LEU A 21 6.90 14.83 -12.21
C LEU A 21 7.66 14.33 -13.46
N PHE A 22 6.99 13.57 -14.30
CA PHE A 22 7.57 12.93 -15.50
C PHE A 22 6.97 13.46 -16.80
N ASP A 23 6.30 14.62 -16.76
CA ASP A 23 5.78 15.25 -17.97
C ASP A 23 6.89 15.86 -18.82
N TRP A 24 6.73 15.75 -20.12
CA TRP A 24 7.59 16.45 -21.08
C TRP A 24 6.72 17.29 -22.04
N PRO A 25 6.96 18.61 -22.19
CA PRO A 25 7.94 19.42 -21.45
C PRO A 25 7.62 19.51 -19.95
N PRO A 26 8.65 19.73 -19.08
CA PRO A 26 8.45 19.80 -17.63
C PRO A 26 7.48 20.90 -17.21
N ARG A 27 6.60 20.60 -16.26
CA ARG A 27 5.61 21.53 -15.68
C ARG A 27 5.89 21.74 -14.19
N PRO A 28 6.89 22.57 -13.80
CA PRO A 28 7.36 22.63 -12.42
C PRO A 28 6.28 23.05 -11.42
N GLY A 29 5.41 24.00 -11.78
CA GLY A 29 4.30 24.42 -10.91
C GLY A 29 3.30 23.29 -10.63
N ALA A 30 2.95 22.50 -11.65
CA ALA A 30 2.08 21.34 -11.50
C ALA A 30 2.77 20.24 -10.67
N ALA A 31 4.06 20.02 -10.87
CA ALA A 31 4.85 19.04 -10.11
C ALA A 31 4.92 19.41 -8.62
N ILE A 32 5.24 20.66 -8.30
CA ILE A 32 5.26 21.14 -6.90
C ILE A 32 3.87 21.01 -6.26
N TRP A 33 2.83 21.44 -6.96
CA TRP A 33 1.46 21.34 -6.45
C TRP A 33 1.02 19.89 -6.19
N TRP A 34 1.39 18.98 -7.09
CA TRP A 34 1.12 17.55 -6.96
C TRP A 34 1.82 16.95 -5.72
N VAL A 35 3.11 17.26 -5.52
CA VAL A 35 3.88 16.82 -4.34
C VAL A 35 3.25 17.34 -3.05
N VAL A 36 2.90 18.65 -3.01
CA VAL A 36 2.26 19.25 -1.82
C VAL A 36 0.93 18.58 -1.51
N ARG A 37 0.09 18.36 -2.51
CA ARG A 37 -1.21 17.72 -2.29
C ARG A 37 -1.14 16.25 -1.92
N ARG A 38 -0.16 15.52 -2.46
CA ARG A 38 -0.09 14.07 -2.31
C ARG A 38 0.83 13.62 -1.19
N TRP A 39 1.97 14.27 -0.99
CA TRP A 39 2.96 13.83 -0.02
C TRP A 39 2.99 14.69 1.26
N VAL A 40 2.57 15.94 1.18
CA VAL A 40 2.66 16.89 2.31
C VAL A 40 1.30 17.15 2.96
N SER A 41 0.20 17.03 2.23
CA SER A 41 -1.16 17.21 2.79
C SER A 41 -1.45 16.24 3.93
N ILE A 42 -2.43 16.58 4.79
CA ILE A 42 -2.89 15.71 5.87
C ILE A 42 -3.51 14.45 5.26
N THR A 43 -2.69 13.45 5.15
CA THR A 43 -2.99 12.14 4.59
C THR A 43 -2.55 11.07 5.58
N PHE A 44 -2.81 9.82 5.27
CA PHE A 44 -2.32 8.71 6.09
C PHE A 44 -0.78 8.67 6.21
N TYR A 45 -0.02 9.30 5.30
CA TYR A 45 1.44 9.41 5.43
C TYR A 45 1.89 10.14 6.69
N VAL A 46 1.11 11.15 7.15
CA VAL A 46 1.37 11.82 8.44
C VAL A 46 1.23 10.83 9.60
N VAL A 47 0.20 9.98 9.57
CA VAL A 47 0.01 8.93 10.58
C VAL A 47 1.21 7.98 10.60
N LEU A 48 1.67 7.53 9.42
CA LEU A 48 2.82 6.63 9.32
C LEU A 48 4.12 7.30 9.78
N ALA A 49 4.32 8.58 9.46
CA ALA A 49 5.49 9.34 9.92
C ALA A 49 5.50 9.50 11.44
N VAL A 50 4.35 9.79 12.06
CA VAL A 50 4.23 9.85 13.52
C VAL A 50 4.53 8.49 14.15
N CYS A 51 3.99 7.40 13.59
CA CYS A 51 4.31 6.04 14.06
C CYS A 51 5.82 5.75 13.94
N ALA A 52 6.44 6.12 12.81
CA ALA A 52 7.87 5.92 12.60
C ALA A 52 8.71 6.74 13.60
N LEU A 53 8.32 7.99 13.92
CA LEU A 53 8.98 8.81 14.94
C LEU A 53 8.87 8.18 16.33
N VAL A 54 7.67 7.79 16.74
CA VAL A 54 7.46 7.14 18.05
C VAL A 54 8.29 5.87 18.17
N VAL A 55 8.28 5.04 17.14
CA VAL A 55 9.07 3.80 17.17
C VAL A 55 10.57 4.10 17.16
N TYR A 56 11.03 4.99 16.31
CA TYR A 56 12.45 5.34 16.24
C TYR A 56 13.03 5.83 17.57
N PHE A 57 12.29 6.66 18.30
CA PHE A 57 12.77 7.23 19.54
C PHE A 57 12.53 6.35 20.78
N PHE A 58 11.50 5.49 20.79
CA PHE A 58 11.07 4.84 22.02
C PHE A 58 10.98 3.31 21.94
N LEU A 59 10.86 2.72 20.74
CA LEU A 59 10.57 1.29 20.59
C LEU A 59 11.54 0.56 19.64
N GLN A 60 12.53 1.26 19.09
CA GLN A 60 13.55 0.62 18.24
C GLN A 60 14.71 0.16 19.14
N PRO A 61 15.11 -1.11 19.04
CA PRO A 61 16.32 -1.59 19.73
C PRO A 61 17.56 -0.81 19.28
N GLU A 62 18.51 -0.66 20.18
CA GLU A 62 19.79 -0.02 19.84
C GLU A 62 20.57 -0.87 18.83
N MET A 63 21.32 -0.20 17.94
CA MET A 63 22.10 -0.87 16.90
C MET A 63 23.11 -1.88 17.47
N VAL A 64 23.69 -1.58 18.62
CA VAL A 64 24.64 -2.49 19.29
C VAL A 64 23.96 -3.81 19.70
N THR A 65 22.71 -3.76 20.16
CA THR A 65 21.93 -4.93 20.56
C THR A 65 21.58 -5.80 19.32
N MET A 66 21.34 -5.17 18.17
CA MET A 66 20.95 -5.88 16.96
C MET A 66 22.12 -6.57 16.23
N LYS A 67 23.37 -6.42 16.68
CA LYS A 67 24.53 -7.13 16.11
C LYS A 67 24.41 -8.66 16.22
N THR A 68 23.89 -9.14 17.32
CA THR A 68 23.68 -10.59 17.55
C THR A 68 22.20 -10.88 17.56
N LEU A 69 21.78 -11.87 16.78
CA LEU A 69 20.38 -12.31 16.80
C LEU A 69 20.06 -12.90 18.17
N SER A 70 19.11 -12.28 18.89
CA SER A 70 18.60 -12.78 20.16
C SER A 70 17.07 -12.72 20.19
N PHE A 71 16.46 -13.60 20.95
CA PHE A 71 15.01 -13.71 21.05
C PHE A 71 14.37 -12.38 21.53
N ASP A 72 15.02 -11.68 22.45
CA ASP A 72 14.46 -10.51 23.12
C ASP A 72 14.09 -9.38 22.14
N TRP A 73 15.03 -8.91 21.34
CA TRP A 73 14.75 -7.84 20.40
C TRP A 73 13.99 -8.31 19.17
N VAL A 74 14.16 -9.57 18.74
CA VAL A 74 13.39 -10.16 17.64
C VAL A 74 11.91 -10.25 18.04
N ALA A 75 11.61 -10.74 19.23
CA ALA A 75 10.26 -10.78 19.77
C ALA A 75 9.66 -9.38 19.97
N LEU A 76 10.47 -8.43 20.47
CA LEU A 76 10.05 -7.03 20.63
C LEU A 76 9.59 -6.43 19.28
N ILE A 77 10.39 -6.57 18.22
CA ILE A 77 10.03 -6.07 16.89
C ILE A 77 8.76 -6.77 16.38
N TYR A 78 8.64 -8.10 16.55
CA TYR A 78 7.46 -8.84 16.11
C TYR A 78 6.19 -8.37 16.82
N VAL A 79 6.23 -8.30 18.16
CA VAL A 79 5.07 -7.85 18.97
C VAL A 79 4.71 -6.42 18.67
N ARG A 80 5.69 -5.53 18.50
CA ARG A 80 5.48 -4.12 18.10
C ARG A 80 4.77 -4.05 16.74
N ASN A 81 5.27 -4.75 15.73
CA ASN A 81 4.70 -4.74 14.38
C ASN A 81 3.27 -5.33 14.36
N LEU A 82 3.07 -6.44 15.09
CA LEU A 82 1.75 -7.05 15.27
C LEU A 82 0.77 -6.08 15.94
N THR A 83 1.21 -5.38 16.97
CA THR A 83 0.40 -4.38 17.68
C THR A 83 0.06 -3.19 16.79
N LEU A 84 1.04 -2.62 16.10
CA LEU A 84 0.81 -1.50 15.17
C LEU A 84 -0.17 -1.87 14.07
N MET A 85 0.02 -3.03 13.43
CA MET A 85 -0.91 -3.52 12.40
C MET A 85 -2.31 -3.71 12.97
N THR A 86 -2.43 -4.38 14.10
CA THR A 86 -3.73 -4.70 14.71
C THR A 86 -4.46 -3.43 15.14
N VAL A 87 -3.78 -2.49 15.79
CA VAL A 87 -4.40 -1.26 16.28
C VAL A 87 -4.84 -0.36 15.12
N ILE A 88 -3.95 -0.09 14.16
CA ILE A 88 -4.26 0.86 13.08
C ILE A 88 -5.30 0.28 12.12
N THR A 89 -5.07 -0.93 11.62
CA THR A 89 -5.98 -1.59 10.67
C THR A 89 -7.31 -1.94 11.33
N GLY A 90 -7.26 -2.37 12.60
CA GLY A 90 -8.45 -2.65 13.41
C GLY A 90 -9.29 -1.40 13.66
N ALA A 91 -8.66 -0.29 14.02
CA ALA A 91 -9.36 0.99 14.23
C ALA A 91 -10.05 1.47 12.93
N LEU A 92 -9.35 1.40 11.79
CA LEU A 92 -9.95 1.69 10.48
C LEU A 92 -11.14 0.78 10.19
N HIS A 93 -10.99 -0.52 10.39
CA HIS A 93 -12.05 -1.49 10.15
C HIS A 93 -13.25 -1.26 11.08
N LEU A 94 -13.03 -1.08 12.37
CA LEU A 94 -14.09 -0.81 13.34
C LEU A 94 -14.86 0.46 12.97
N ARG A 95 -14.15 1.54 12.65
CA ARG A 95 -14.76 2.81 12.26
C ARG A 95 -15.57 2.73 10.97
N LEU A 96 -14.96 2.19 9.91
CA LEU A 96 -15.51 2.26 8.55
C LEU A 96 -16.51 1.13 8.25
N ILE A 97 -16.27 -0.06 8.78
CA ILE A 97 -17.02 -1.27 8.40
C ILE A 97 -17.92 -1.75 9.53
N THR A 98 -17.39 -1.95 10.74
CA THR A 98 -18.16 -2.52 11.85
C THR A 98 -19.18 -1.52 12.39
N PHE A 99 -18.74 -0.33 12.75
CA PHE A 99 -19.61 0.73 13.28
C PHE A 99 -20.23 1.60 12.17
N GLY A 100 -19.71 1.53 10.95
CA GLY A 100 -20.25 2.27 9.80
C GLY A 100 -20.38 3.77 10.05
N MET A 101 -19.41 4.40 10.75
CA MET A 101 -19.53 5.77 11.27
C MET A 101 -19.69 6.85 10.17
N GLN A 102 -19.43 6.54 8.93
CA GLN A 102 -19.71 7.42 7.78
C GLN A 102 -20.66 6.80 6.74
N GLY A 103 -21.27 5.64 7.08
CA GLY A 103 -22.17 4.92 6.19
C GLY A 103 -21.49 4.58 4.85
N GLU A 104 -22.17 4.91 3.75
CA GLU A 104 -21.65 4.73 2.39
C GLU A 104 -21.03 6.01 1.81
N LYS A 105 -20.92 7.08 2.58
CA LYS A 105 -20.37 8.35 2.11
C LYS A 105 -18.90 8.17 1.72
N LEU A 106 -18.56 8.47 0.47
CA LEU A 106 -17.25 8.30 -0.14
C LEU A 106 -16.75 6.84 -0.22
N LYS A 107 -17.64 5.84 -0.06
CA LYS A 107 -17.33 4.43 -0.22
C LYS A 107 -17.37 4.06 -1.71
N PHE A 108 -16.34 3.43 -2.24
CA PHE A 108 -16.27 3.09 -3.67
C PHE A 108 -17.31 2.04 -4.07
N ASP A 109 -17.38 0.95 -3.34
CA ASP A 109 -18.30 -0.17 -3.61
C ASP A 109 -19.28 -0.35 -2.44
N ALA A 110 -20.59 -0.19 -2.68
CA ALA A 110 -21.61 -0.28 -1.63
C ALA A 110 -21.81 -1.70 -1.08
N ARG A 111 -21.31 -2.73 -1.76
CA ARG A 111 -21.47 -4.11 -1.31
C ARG A 111 -20.89 -4.33 0.07
N ALA A 112 -21.56 -5.16 0.88
CA ALA A 112 -21.03 -5.62 2.15
C ALA A 112 -19.85 -6.59 1.96
N MET A 113 -19.00 -6.73 2.99
CA MET A 113 -17.96 -7.76 3.03
C MET A 113 -18.60 -9.15 2.95
N ALA A 114 -18.01 -10.03 2.15
CA ALA A 114 -18.57 -11.34 1.87
C ALA A 114 -18.60 -12.23 3.11
N LYS A 115 -19.76 -12.85 3.36
CA LYS A 115 -19.98 -13.87 4.40
C LYS A 115 -20.47 -15.14 3.74
N ASN A 116 -20.17 -16.30 4.34
CA ASN A 116 -20.56 -17.64 3.85
C ASN A 116 -20.09 -17.91 2.40
N ASN A 117 -18.98 -17.32 1.99
CA ASN A 117 -18.43 -17.45 0.64
C ASN A 117 -17.20 -18.38 0.65
N ARG A 118 -17.28 -19.47 -0.11
CA ARG A 118 -16.25 -20.53 -0.18
C ARG A 118 -14.93 -20.11 -0.81
N ILE A 119 -14.85 -18.94 -1.46
CA ILE A 119 -13.59 -18.42 -2.00
C ILE A 119 -12.61 -17.98 -0.89
N PHE A 120 -13.14 -17.67 0.30
CA PHE A 120 -12.36 -17.33 1.49
C PHE A 120 -12.12 -18.57 2.35
N THR A 121 -10.90 -18.74 2.87
CA THR A 121 -10.48 -19.89 3.69
C THR A 121 -11.42 -20.11 4.87
N PHE A 122 -11.82 -19.03 5.55
CA PHE A 122 -12.75 -19.06 6.69
C PHE A 122 -14.20 -18.79 6.29
N LYS A 123 -14.53 -18.82 4.99
CA LYS A 123 -15.87 -18.48 4.46
C LYS A 123 -16.33 -17.06 4.82
N ASN A 124 -15.45 -16.25 5.40
CA ASN A 124 -15.70 -14.88 5.83
C ASN A 124 -14.51 -14.02 5.39
N GLN A 125 -14.79 -13.02 4.56
CA GLN A 125 -13.78 -12.13 3.97
C GLN A 125 -12.94 -11.41 5.04
N VAL A 126 -13.58 -10.92 6.10
CA VAL A 126 -12.88 -10.16 7.15
C VAL A 126 -11.93 -11.06 7.94
N HIS A 127 -12.43 -12.21 8.41
CA HIS A 127 -11.59 -13.16 9.19
C HIS A 127 -10.43 -13.70 8.36
N ASP A 128 -10.68 -13.97 7.09
CA ASP A 128 -9.67 -14.42 6.16
C ASP A 128 -8.57 -13.38 5.94
N ASN A 129 -8.98 -12.14 5.69
CA ASN A 129 -8.06 -11.03 5.52
C ASN A 129 -7.26 -10.73 6.79
N MET A 130 -7.88 -10.78 7.97
CA MET A 130 -7.17 -10.66 9.26
C MET A 130 -6.09 -11.72 9.40
N PHE A 131 -6.46 -12.99 9.15
CA PHE A 131 -5.51 -14.09 9.26
C PHE A 131 -4.29 -13.91 8.34
N TRP A 132 -4.51 -13.68 7.05
CA TRP A 132 -3.41 -13.53 6.10
C TRP A 132 -2.56 -12.27 6.35
N THR A 133 -3.18 -11.17 6.75
CA THR A 133 -2.46 -9.95 7.12
C THR A 133 -1.55 -10.18 8.32
N LEU A 134 -2.05 -10.83 9.37
CA LEU A 134 -1.27 -11.05 10.61
C LEU A 134 -0.26 -12.18 10.45
N ALA A 135 -0.66 -13.31 9.84
CA ALA A 135 0.20 -14.49 9.73
C ALA A 135 1.25 -14.34 8.59
N SER A 136 0.90 -13.76 7.47
CA SER A 136 1.79 -13.58 6.32
C SER A 136 2.40 -12.18 6.28
N GLY A 137 1.57 -11.15 6.23
CA GLY A 137 2.01 -9.76 6.06
C GLY A 137 2.93 -9.29 7.18
N VAL A 138 2.50 -9.42 8.44
CA VAL A 138 3.30 -8.99 9.60
C VAL A 138 4.58 -9.81 9.74
N THR A 139 4.52 -11.11 9.45
CA THR A 139 5.70 -11.97 9.52
C THR A 139 6.74 -11.62 8.48
N ALA A 140 6.32 -11.37 7.22
CA ALA A 140 7.23 -10.93 6.16
C ALA A 140 7.84 -9.56 6.46
N TRP A 141 7.02 -8.61 6.95
CA TRP A 141 7.50 -7.31 7.41
C TRP A 141 8.57 -7.45 8.48
N THR A 142 8.26 -8.19 9.53
CA THR A 142 9.17 -8.35 10.67
C THR A 142 10.46 -9.06 10.26
N PHE A 143 10.37 -10.11 9.44
CA PHE A 143 11.54 -10.80 8.93
C PHE A 143 12.51 -9.88 8.18
N LEU A 144 11.98 -9.09 7.24
CA LEU A 144 12.81 -8.17 6.45
C LEU A 144 13.36 -7.00 7.30
N GLU A 145 12.60 -6.54 8.28
CA GLU A 145 13.05 -5.49 9.19
C GLU A 145 14.21 -5.99 10.07
N ILE A 146 14.07 -7.19 10.64
CA ILE A 146 15.14 -7.83 11.43
C ILE A 146 16.39 -8.01 10.57
N LEU A 147 16.24 -8.58 9.37
CA LEU A 147 17.36 -8.80 8.44
C LEU A 147 18.09 -7.50 8.13
N LEU A 148 17.37 -6.44 7.84
CA LEU A 148 17.95 -5.17 7.41
C LEU A 148 18.65 -4.44 8.55
N PHE A 149 18.05 -4.39 9.75
CA PHE A 149 18.69 -3.77 10.91
C PHE A 149 19.85 -4.60 11.46
N TRP A 150 19.76 -5.92 11.41
CA TRP A 150 20.90 -6.79 11.70
C TRP A 150 22.05 -6.56 10.71
N ALA A 151 21.77 -6.48 9.41
CA ALA A 151 22.77 -6.19 8.39
C ALA A 151 23.42 -4.82 8.63
N ALA A 152 22.62 -3.80 8.95
CA ALA A 152 23.11 -2.47 9.25
C ALA A 152 23.96 -2.43 10.51
N ALA A 153 23.57 -3.13 11.58
CA ALA A 153 24.33 -3.22 12.83
C ALA A 153 25.69 -3.90 12.66
N ASN A 154 25.82 -4.78 11.67
CA ASN A 154 27.06 -5.51 11.35
C ASN A 154 27.87 -4.85 10.20
N GLY A 155 27.44 -3.68 9.70
CA GLY A 155 28.17 -2.95 8.66
C GLY A 155 27.94 -3.49 7.23
N TYR A 156 26.97 -4.39 7.03
CA TYR A 156 26.59 -4.91 5.70
C TYR A 156 25.62 -3.99 4.95
N ALA A 157 25.00 -3.04 5.66
CA ALA A 157 24.16 -2.01 5.06
C ALA A 157 24.61 -0.63 5.51
N PRO A 158 24.73 0.35 4.59
CA PRO A 158 25.20 1.68 4.94
C PRO A 158 24.12 2.48 5.67
N ILE A 159 24.48 3.15 6.75
CA ILE A 159 23.61 4.03 7.53
C ILE A 159 24.10 5.48 7.39
N LEU A 160 23.14 6.41 7.31
CA LEU A 160 23.40 7.84 7.38
C LEU A 160 23.12 8.39 8.78
N SER A 161 23.98 9.28 9.22
CA SER A 161 23.72 10.21 10.31
C SER A 161 23.01 11.44 9.75
N PHE A 162 21.81 11.74 10.27
CA PHE A 162 21.08 12.95 9.87
C PHE A 162 21.88 14.22 10.17
N ARG A 163 22.61 14.23 11.29
CA ARG A 163 23.44 15.36 11.70
C ARG A 163 24.58 15.65 10.72
N GLU A 164 25.20 14.61 10.18
CA GLU A 164 26.33 14.73 9.25
C GLU A 164 25.90 14.95 7.81
N ASN A 165 24.77 14.35 7.43
CA ASN A 165 24.26 14.35 6.05
C ASN A 165 22.76 14.72 5.97
N PRO A 166 22.35 15.92 6.41
CA PRO A 166 20.93 16.27 6.52
C PRO A 166 20.20 16.29 5.16
N ILE A 167 20.85 16.84 4.12
CA ILE A 167 20.26 16.94 2.77
C ILE A 167 20.10 15.55 2.16
N LEU A 168 21.14 14.71 2.24
CA LEU A 168 21.09 13.35 1.72
C LEU A 168 20.06 12.50 2.48
N SER A 169 19.99 12.65 3.80
CA SER A 169 18.97 11.98 4.61
C SER A 169 17.55 12.43 4.21
N ALA A 170 17.32 13.73 4.06
CA ALA A 170 16.02 14.28 3.66
C ALA A 170 15.63 13.87 2.22
N SER A 171 16.60 13.64 1.33
CA SER A 171 16.33 13.19 -0.04
C SER A 171 15.55 11.85 -0.09
N ALA A 172 15.59 11.05 0.99
CA ALA A 172 14.83 9.83 1.13
C ALA A 172 13.32 10.05 0.99
N LEU A 173 12.81 11.22 1.36
CA LEU A 173 11.39 11.59 1.15
C LEU A 173 11.00 11.64 -0.35
N VAL A 174 11.97 11.78 -1.23
CA VAL A 174 11.73 11.85 -2.69
C VAL A 174 12.03 10.51 -3.35
N TRP A 175 13.20 9.93 -3.13
CA TRP A 175 13.58 8.72 -3.85
C TRP A 175 12.85 7.46 -3.36
N ILE A 176 12.51 7.36 -2.06
CA ILE A 176 11.76 6.20 -1.55
C ILE A 176 10.41 6.03 -2.26
N PRO A 177 9.52 7.02 -2.34
CA PRO A 177 8.26 6.89 -3.08
C PRO A 177 8.45 6.51 -4.56
N ILE A 178 9.44 7.11 -5.23
CA ILE A 178 9.72 6.87 -6.65
C ILE A 178 10.19 5.42 -6.88
N LEU A 179 11.25 5.01 -6.17
CA LEU A 179 11.81 3.66 -6.33
C LEU A 179 10.84 2.57 -5.81
N SER A 180 10.11 2.87 -4.75
CA SER A 180 9.06 1.98 -4.23
C SER A 180 7.92 1.79 -5.24
N SER A 181 7.50 2.85 -5.93
CA SER A 181 6.51 2.80 -7.00
C SER A 181 7.01 2.00 -8.21
N MET A 182 8.28 2.20 -8.59
CA MET A 182 8.92 1.41 -9.65
C MET A 182 8.95 -0.08 -9.30
N HIS A 183 9.46 -0.42 -8.12
CA HIS A 183 9.51 -1.79 -7.64
C HIS A 183 8.12 -2.42 -7.61
N PHE A 184 7.12 -1.70 -7.06
CA PHE A 184 5.75 -2.19 -6.95
C PHE A 184 5.17 -2.53 -8.32
N TYR A 185 5.30 -1.65 -9.31
CA TYR A 185 4.79 -1.92 -10.66
C TYR A 185 5.34 -3.22 -11.23
N TRP A 186 6.67 -3.42 -11.18
CA TRP A 186 7.30 -4.58 -11.80
C TRP A 186 7.00 -5.89 -11.06
N ILE A 187 7.04 -5.88 -9.73
CA ILE A 187 6.67 -7.07 -8.93
C ILE A 187 5.19 -7.38 -9.12
N HIS A 188 4.32 -6.39 -9.09
CA HIS A 188 2.88 -6.59 -9.25
C HIS A 188 2.52 -7.10 -10.66
N ARG A 189 3.17 -6.56 -11.68
CA ARG A 189 3.03 -7.05 -13.05
C ARG A 189 3.48 -8.51 -13.19
N LEU A 190 4.58 -8.88 -12.54
CA LEU A 190 5.06 -10.26 -12.48
C LEU A 190 4.07 -11.17 -11.75
N LEU A 191 3.47 -10.72 -10.67
CA LEU A 191 2.45 -11.48 -9.92
C LEU A 191 1.19 -11.76 -10.77
N HIS A 192 0.89 -10.90 -11.75
CA HIS A 192 -0.19 -11.12 -12.72
C HIS A 192 0.17 -12.10 -13.84
N TRP A 193 1.41 -12.59 -13.93
CA TRP A 193 1.72 -13.66 -14.85
C TRP A 193 0.94 -14.93 -14.47
N PRO A 194 0.17 -15.58 -15.39
CA PRO A 194 -0.83 -16.58 -15.06
C PRO A 194 -0.38 -17.72 -14.13
N PRO A 195 0.85 -18.31 -14.28
CA PRO A 195 1.31 -19.35 -13.36
C PRO A 195 1.53 -18.86 -11.92
N ILE A 196 2.01 -17.64 -11.74
CA ILE A 196 2.23 -17.01 -10.42
C ILE A 196 0.90 -16.53 -9.86
N TYR A 197 0.09 -15.85 -10.70
CA TYR A 197 -1.22 -15.36 -10.29
C TYR A 197 -2.07 -16.46 -9.63
N ARG A 198 -2.24 -17.58 -10.30
CA ARG A 198 -3.11 -18.68 -9.83
C ARG A 198 -2.69 -19.26 -8.48
N ARG A 199 -1.39 -19.30 -8.17
CA ARG A 199 -0.86 -19.93 -6.95
C ARG A 199 -0.59 -18.96 -5.81
N VAL A 200 -0.33 -17.71 -6.13
CA VAL A 200 0.17 -16.69 -5.20
C VAL A 200 -0.80 -15.52 -5.10
N HIS A 201 -1.02 -14.79 -6.18
CA HIS A 201 -1.68 -13.49 -6.17
C HIS A 201 -3.22 -13.57 -6.17
N ALA A 202 -3.79 -14.69 -6.62
CA ALA A 202 -5.23 -14.90 -6.58
C ALA A 202 -5.81 -14.85 -5.17
N LEU A 203 -5.00 -15.12 -4.13
CA LEU A 203 -5.39 -14.96 -2.73
C LEU A 203 -5.74 -13.50 -2.42
N HIS A 204 -4.91 -12.55 -2.86
CA HIS A 204 -5.14 -11.13 -2.68
C HIS A 204 -6.34 -10.65 -3.51
N HIS A 205 -6.43 -11.06 -4.76
CA HIS A 205 -7.46 -10.66 -5.71
C HIS A 205 -8.86 -11.24 -5.51
N ARG A 206 -9.05 -12.16 -4.57
CA ARG A 206 -10.43 -12.55 -4.18
C ARG A 206 -11.18 -11.39 -3.48
N ASN A 207 -10.47 -10.34 -3.07
CA ASN A 207 -11.01 -9.12 -2.48
C ASN A 207 -11.42 -8.11 -3.58
N LEU A 208 -12.52 -8.36 -4.28
CA LEU A 208 -13.07 -7.39 -5.26
C LEU A 208 -13.64 -6.14 -4.59
N ASN A 209 -14.24 -6.31 -3.43
CA ASN A 209 -14.67 -5.25 -2.53
C ASN A 209 -13.64 -5.19 -1.39
N ILE A 210 -12.72 -4.26 -1.49
CA ILE A 210 -11.60 -4.14 -0.54
C ILE A 210 -12.04 -3.54 0.80
N GLY A 211 -11.28 -3.83 1.83
CA GLY A 211 -11.41 -3.27 3.17
C GLY A 211 -10.06 -3.22 3.87
N PRO A 212 -9.89 -2.50 5.00
CA PRO A 212 -8.60 -2.23 5.62
C PRO A 212 -7.71 -3.47 5.80
N TRP A 213 -8.28 -4.60 6.19
CA TRP A 213 -7.55 -5.84 6.37
C TRP A 213 -7.12 -6.52 5.07
N SER A 214 -7.69 -6.15 3.92
CA SER A 214 -7.31 -6.78 2.65
C SER A 214 -5.97 -6.31 2.10
N GLY A 215 -5.45 -5.16 2.57
CA GLY A 215 -4.24 -4.56 2.05
C GLY A 215 -2.98 -5.43 2.15
N MET A 216 -2.83 -6.16 3.25
CA MET A 216 -1.72 -7.10 3.47
C MET A 216 -2.18 -8.56 3.50
N SER A 217 -3.43 -8.84 3.07
CA SER A 217 -3.95 -10.20 2.92
C SER A 217 -3.36 -10.85 1.65
N MET A 218 -2.13 -11.34 1.78
CA MET A 218 -1.29 -11.83 0.69
C MET A 218 -0.71 -13.21 1.02
N HIS A 219 -0.43 -13.99 -0.01
CA HIS A 219 0.37 -15.22 0.13
C HIS A 219 1.79 -14.88 0.63
N PRO A 220 2.45 -15.72 1.45
CA PRO A 220 3.80 -15.42 1.99
C PRO A 220 4.83 -15.03 0.92
N VAL A 221 4.85 -15.69 -0.22
CA VAL A 221 5.74 -15.36 -1.34
C VAL A 221 5.46 -13.96 -1.88
N GLU A 222 4.19 -13.58 -1.99
CA GLU A 222 3.78 -12.24 -2.40
C GLU A 222 4.15 -11.20 -1.35
N SER A 223 3.91 -11.47 -0.07
CA SER A 223 4.27 -10.56 1.02
C SER A 223 5.76 -10.23 1.02
N ILE A 224 6.63 -11.23 0.84
CA ILE A 224 8.08 -11.02 0.74
C ILE A 224 8.42 -10.25 -0.54
N GLY A 225 7.89 -10.63 -1.70
CA GLY A 225 8.13 -9.94 -2.97
C GLY A 225 7.67 -8.48 -2.92
N TYR A 226 6.49 -8.22 -2.38
CA TYR A 226 5.95 -6.88 -2.22
C TYR A 226 6.79 -6.02 -1.26
N MET A 227 7.19 -6.59 -0.12
CA MET A 227 8.00 -5.90 0.89
C MET A 227 9.45 -5.73 0.47
N SER A 228 9.98 -6.49 -0.49
CA SER A 228 11.40 -6.48 -0.87
C SER A 228 11.91 -5.13 -1.41
N ALA A 229 11.03 -4.15 -1.69
CA ALA A 229 11.44 -2.77 -1.97
C ALA A 229 12.35 -2.19 -0.88
N VAL A 230 12.18 -2.61 0.39
CA VAL A 230 12.98 -2.13 1.52
C VAL A 230 14.45 -2.59 1.45
N LEU A 231 14.75 -3.64 0.66
CA LEU A 231 16.12 -4.13 0.47
C LEU A 231 17.01 -3.14 -0.28
N LEU A 232 16.44 -2.09 -0.90
CA LEU A 232 17.20 -0.96 -1.44
C LEU A 232 18.10 -0.31 -0.37
N HIS A 233 17.71 -0.35 0.89
CA HIS A 233 18.50 0.17 2.00
C HIS A 233 19.77 -0.65 2.32
N LEU A 234 19.92 -1.85 1.74
CA LEU A 234 21.21 -2.57 1.78
C LEU A 234 22.29 -1.89 0.92
N ILE A 235 21.88 -1.07 -0.04
CA ILE A 235 22.77 -0.43 -1.03
C ILE A 235 22.77 1.08 -0.89
N ILE A 236 21.60 1.68 -0.67
CA ILE A 236 21.45 3.14 -0.59
C ILE A 236 21.57 3.59 0.86
N PRO A 237 22.60 4.40 1.19
CA PRO A 237 22.77 4.92 2.54
C PRO A 237 21.52 5.67 3.01
N THR A 238 20.95 5.27 4.14
CA THR A 238 19.69 5.83 4.62
C THR A 238 19.69 5.97 6.14
N HIS A 239 19.12 7.08 6.63
CA HIS A 239 18.92 7.26 8.07
C HIS A 239 17.86 6.27 8.59
N PRO A 240 18.06 5.62 9.76
CA PRO A 240 17.15 4.57 10.28
C PRO A 240 15.68 4.97 10.39
N PHE A 241 15.39 6.23 10.68
CA PHE A 241 14.03 6.76 10.66
C PHE A 241 13.35 6.58 9.30
N PHE A 242 14.04 6.87 8.20
CA PHE A 242 13.46 6.71 6.86
C PHE A 242 13.35 5.25 6.45
N VAL A 243 14.22 4.39 6.97
CA VAL A 243 14.06 2.93 6.82
C VAL A 243 12.75 2.45 7.47
N LEU A 244 12.50 2.85 8.72
CA LEU A 244 11.24 2.56 9.42
C LEU A 244 10.03 3.14 8.69
N LEU A 245 10.12 4.41 8.24
CA LEU A 245 9.05 5.03 7.47
C LEU A 245 8.75 4.26 6.19
N HIS A 246 9.77 3.77 5.48
CA HIS A 246 9.58 2.93 4.30
C HIS A 246 8.88 1.61 4.66
N PHE A 247 9.30 0.91 5.71
CA PHE A 247 8.58 -0.27 6.19
C PHE A 247 7.11 0.03 6.48
N TYR A 248 6.80 1.14 7.14
CA TYR A 248 5.44 1.47 7.51
C TYR A 248 4.58 1.86 6.31
N THR A 249 5.15 2.55 5.34
CA THR A 249 4.44 2.82 4.08
C THR A 249 4.11 1.54 3.32
N LYS A 250 4.98 0.52 3.37
CA LYS A 250 4.75 -0.78 2.72
C LYS A 250 3.84 -1.71 3.55
N ALA A 251 3.95 -1.71 4.86
CA ALA A 251 3.19 -2.64 5.71
C ALA A 251 1.81 -2.08 6.12
N ILE A 252 1.77 -0.86 6.66
CA ILE A 252 0.54 -0.26 7.19
C ILE A 252 -0.19 0.58 6.13
N GLY A 253 0.55 1.21 5.21
CA GLY A 253 -0.02 2.00 4.12
C GLY A 253 -1.13 1.29 3.34
N PRO A 254 -0.98 0.00 2.99
CA PRO A 254 -2.04 -0.76 2.33
C PRO A 254 -3.36 -0.84 3.08
N SER A 255 -3.38 -0.73 4.42
CA SER A 255 -4.63 -0.68 5.18
C SER A 255 -5.46 0.58 4.88
N PHE A 256 -4.79 1.67 4.50
CA PHE A 256 -5.44 2.90 4.05
C PHE A 256 -5.83 2.80 2.58
N SER A 257 -4.92 2.44 1.68
CA SER A 257 -5.23 2.34 0.25
C SER A 257 -6.34 1.32 -0.06
N HIS A 258 -6.50 0.30 0.79
CA HIS A 258 -7.57 -0.69 0.72
C HIS A 258 -8.74 -0.38 1.66
N ALA A 259 -8.84 0.84 2.23
CA ALA A 259 -9.95 1.17 3.11
C ALA A 259 -11.33 1.01 2.44
N GLY A 260 -11.40 1.09 1.10
CA GLY A 260 -12.63 1.06 0.32
C GLY A 260 -13.39 2.39 0.30
N PHE A 261 -12.79 3.44 0.85
CA PHE A 261 -13.33 4.81 0.94
C PHE A 261 -12.28 5.81 0.47
N GLU A 262 -12.70 6.89 -0.16
CA GLU A 262 -11.81 7.99 -0.58
C GLU A 262 -11.14 8.69 0.60
N LYS A 263 -11.88 8.89 1.69
CA LYS A 263 -11.41 9.54 2.92
C LYS A 263 -12.00 8.87 4.15
N VAL A 264 -11.28 8.93 5.25
CA VAL A 264 -11.81 8.69 6.60
C VAL A 264 -12.30 10.03 7.14
N LEU A 265 -13.60 10.24 7.17
CA LEU A 265 -14.22 11.47 7.65
C LEU A 265 -14.07 11.58 9.17
N LEU A 266 -13.60 12.72 9.66
CA LEU A 266 -13.47 13.02 11.09
C LEU A 266 -14.61 13.89 11.57
N LYS A 267 -14.89 14.97 10.86
CA LYS A 267 -16.00 15.90 11.14
C LYS A 267 -16.49 16.49 9.83
N ASP A 268 -17.80 16.49 9.61
CA ASP A 268 -18.44 16.99 8.40
C ASP A 268 -17.84 16.38 7.12
N ASP A 269 -17.25 17.20 6.25
CA ASP A 269 -16.55 16.78 5.03
C ASP A 269 -15.02 16.76 5.18
N SER A 270 -14.52 17.11 6.39
CA SER A 270 -13.08 17.06 6.69
C SER A 270 -12.66 15.65 7.08
N GLY A 271 -11.46 15.25 6.71
CA GLY A 271 -10.96 13.91 7.02
C GLY A 271 -9.56 13.65 6.51
N ILE A 272 -9.09 12.46 6.79
CA ILE A 272 -7.79 11.96 6.33
C ILE A 272 -8.00 11.28 4.99
N GLY A 273 -7.28 11.71 3.95
CA GLY A 273 -7.23 10.99 2.67
C GLY A 273 -6.72 9.58 2.93
N ALA A 274 -7.48 8.60 2.49
CA ALA A 274 -7.18 7.20 2.75
C ALA A 274 -7.18 6.39 1.46
N GLY A 275 -8.30 6.27 0.78
CA GLY A 275 -8.48 5.37 -0.33
C GLY A 275 -7.57 5.61 -1.53
N ASP A 276 -7.47 4.59 -2.34
CA ASP A 276 -6.81 4.64 -3.64
C ASP A 276 -7.77 4.09 -4.70
N PHE A 277 -8.49 4.99 -5.37
CA PHE A 277 -9.42 4.60 -6.43
C PHE A 277 -8.70 3.96 -7.62
N HIS A 278 -7.45 4.36 -7.90
CA HIS A 278 -6.62 3.74 -8.92
C HIS A 278 -6.41 2.24 -8.64
N HIS A 279 -6.11 1.90 -7.39
CA HIS A 279 -5.92 0.52 -6.96
C HIS A 279 -7.26 -0.25 -6.80
N GLN A 280 -8.34 0.45 -6.42
CA GLN A 280 -9.69 -0.13 -6.43
C GLN A 280 -10.14 -0.54 -7.85
N LEU A 281 -9.80 0.24 -8.87
CA LEU A 281 -10.02 -0.13 -10.29
C LEU A 281 -9.25 -1.40 -10.65
N HIS A 282 -7.99 -1.53 -10.16
CA HIS A 282 -7.19 -2.72 -10.36
C HIS A 282 -7.85 -3.97 -9.76
N HIS A 283 -8.29 -3.93 -8.50
CA HIS A 283 -9.03 -5.05 -7.89
C HIS A 283 -10.33 -5.39 -8.62
N ARG A 284 -10.98 -4.41 -9.21
CA ARG A 284 -12.23 -4.61 -9.96
C ARG A 284 -12.00 -5.22 -11.34
N PHE A 285 -10.97 -4.77 -12.05
CA PHE A 285 -10.75 -5.08 -13.46
C PHE A 285 -9.56 -5.98 -13.72
N PHE A 286 -8.63 -6.12 -12.81
CA PHE A 286 -7.42 -6.96 -12.84
C PHE A 286 -6.33 -6.53 -13.83
N GLU A 287 -6.69 -6.23 -15.06
CA GLU A 287 -5.76 -6.01 -16.18
C GLU A 287 -5.42 -4.54 -16.43
N CYS A 288 -5.49 -3.72 -15.38
CA CYS A 288 -5.16 -2.30 -15.40
C CYS A 288 -4.54 -1.86 -14.08
N ASN A 289 -3.88 -0.69 -14.06
CA ASN A 289 -3.43 -0.02 -12.84
C ASN A 289 -2.58 -0.88 -11.90
N TYR A 290 -1.55 -1.50 -12.45
CA TYR A 290 -0.63 -2.37 -11.67
C TYR A 290 0.29 -1.59 -10.74
N GLY A 291 0.55 -0.31 -11.02
CA GLY A 291 1.44 0.55 -10.26
C GLY A 291 0.73 1.42 -9.23
N SER A 292 1.36 2.55 -8.98
CA SER A 292 0.81 3.67 -8.23
C SER A 292 1.00 4.97 -9.03
N LEU A 293 0.33 6.04 -8.61
CA LEU A 293 0.33 7.30 -9.38
C LEU A 293 1.66 8.08 -9.27
N GLU A 294 2.62 7.68 -8.45
CA GLU A 294 3.93 8.33 -8.30
C GLU A 294 4.78 8.22 -9.57
N MET A 295 4.74 7.06 -10.21
CA MET A 295 5.43 6.81 -11.49
C MET A 295 4.41 6.44 -12.57
N PRO A 296 4.48 7.01 -13.76
CA PRO A 296 3.49 6.79 -14.82
C PRO A 296 3.69 5.47 -15.59
N TRP A 297 4.08 4.38 -14.90
CA TRP A 297 4.34 3.07 -15.51
C TRP A 297 3.13 2.52 -16.24
N ASP A 298 1.93 2.60 -15.64
CA ASP A 298 0.70 2.12 -16.25
C ASP A 298 0.39 2.89 -17.55
N LYS A 299 0.64 4.20 -17.59
CA LYS A 299 0.48 4.99 -18.81
C LYS A 299 1.49 4.60 -19.87
N TRP A 300 2.76 4.48 -19.52
CA TRP A 300 3.82 4.13 -20.46
C TRP A 300 3.66 2.73 -21.04
N PHE A 301 3.14 1.78 -20.28
CA PHE A 301 2.92 0.40 -20.70
C PHE A 301 1.47 0.05 -21.06
N GLY A 302 0.61 1.07 -21.25
CA GLY A 302 -0.75 0.91 -21.78
C GLY A 302 -1.68 0.09 -20.89
N SER A 303 -1.52 0.23 -19.55
CA SER A 303 -2.40 -0.38 -18.54
C SER A 303 -3.10 0.63 -17.65
N PHE A 304 -2.99 1.93 -17.94
CA PHE A 304 -3.63 2.97 -17.15
C PHE A 304 -5.14 3.03 -17.43
N HIS A 305 -5.92 3.03 -16.37
CA HIS A 305 -7.36 3.21 -16.36
C HIS A 305 -7.68 4.43 -15.49
N ASP A 306 -8.25 5.47 -16.07
CA ASP A 306 -8.48 6.76 -15.42
C ASP A 306 -9.77 6.83 -14.59
N GLY A 307 -10.59 5.78 -14.61
CA GLY A 307 -11.87 5.71 -13.90
C GLY A 307 -13.08 6.17 -14.70
N THR A 308 -12.91 6.59 -15.96
CA THR A 308 -14.02 6.97 -16.83
C THR A 308 -14.80 5.78 -17.37
N ASP A 309 -16.02 6.03 -17.87
CA ASP A 309 -16.83 4.99 -18.49
C ASP A 309 -16.23 4.52 -19.82
N ALA A 310 -15.48 5.37 -20.51
CA ALA A 310 -14.74 5.01 -21.72
C ALA A 310 -13.69 3.93 -21.42
N ASP A 311 -12.90 4.12 -20.36
CA ASP A 311 -11.90 3.15 -19.94
C ASP A 311 -12.52 1.87 -19.37
N ASN A 312 -13.71 1.96 -18.75
CA ASN A 312 -14.48 0.76 -18.36
C ASN A 312 -14.83 -0.11 -19.56
N GLU A 313 -15.21 0.45 -20.70
CA GLU A 313 -15.52 -0.32 -21.92
C GLU A 313 -14.22 -0.85 -22.57
N TRP A 314 -13.18 -0.02 -22.64
CA TRP A 314 -11.88 -0.44 -23.15
C TRP A 314 -11.31 -1.68 -22.41
N ILE A 315 -11.37 -1.70 -21.08
CA ILE A 315 -10.86 -2.83 -20.29
C ILE A 315 -11.70 -4.10 -20.47
N LYS A 316 -13.03 -3.96 -20.63
CA LYS A 316 -13.91 -5.08 -20.95
C LYS A 316 -13.57 -5.70 -22.30
N GLU A 317 -13.34 -4.89 -23.32
CA GLU A 317 -12.94 -5.36 -24.65
C GLU A 317 -11.57 -6.01 -24.65
N ARG A 318 -10.61 -5.45 -23.92
CA ARG A 318 -9.27 -6.02 -23.72
C ARG A 318 -9.38 -7.42 -23.11
N ARG A 319 -10.17 -7.58 -22.04
CA ARG A 319 -10.40 -8.89 -21.40
C ARG A 319 -11.04 -9.90 -22.35
N LYS A 320 -12.02 -9.49 -23.14
CA LYS A 320 -12.63 -10.39 -24.14
C LYS A 320 -11.60 -10.90 -25.13
N ARG A 321 -10.72 -10.03 -25.62
CA ARG A 321 -9.64 -10.42 -26.56
C ARG A 321 -8.65 -11.40 -25.92
N MET A 322 -8.29 -11.19 -24.64
CA MET A 322 -7.37 -12.09 -23.93
C MET A 322 -7.99 -13.45 -23.59
N MET A 323 -9.31 -13.55 -23.45
CA MET A 323 -10.03 -14.80 -23.17
C MET A 323 -10.41 -15.56 -24.45
N GLY A 324 -10.48 -14.90 -25.57
CA GLY A 324 -10.81 -15.49 -26.88
C GLY A 324 -9.62 -15.94 -27.71
N SER A 325 -8.40 -15.71 -27.19
CA SER A 325 -7.13 -16.21 -27.73
C SER A 325 -6.60 -17.35 -26.85
#